data_70d39c2af1b326b627c7bf946f7c432f
#
_entry.id   70d39c2af1b326b627c7bf946f7c432f
#
_cell.length_a   1.000
_cell.length_b   1.000
_cell.length_c   1.000
_cell.angle_alpha   90.00
_cell.angle_beta   90.00
_cell.angle_gamma   90.00
#
_symmetry.space_group_name_H-M   'P 1'
#
loop_
_entity.id
_entity.type
_entity.pdbx_description
1 polymer ?
#
loop_
_entity_poly.entity_id
_entity_poly.type
_entity_poly.pdbx_seq_one_letter_code
_entity_poly.pdbx_strand_id
1 'polypeptide(L)'
;MEILKGRRVLRGKVIEEARRWASNLPFKSSVILIGSYARGDFNLWSDVDIVLIAELQENPLERLKSIDHPPGYEVIPLTPKEFLTLLRKRNPIAVEAMSNGIILRDDYNVKKLLKHEMKPP
;
A
#
# COMPACT_ATOMS: atom_id res chain seq x y z
N MET A 1 0.19 -29.71 1.44
CA MET A 1 -0.71 -29.24 2.50
C MET A 1 -0.02 -28.32 3.47
N GLU A 2 1.10 -28.75 4.05
CA GLU A 2 1.87 -27.92 5.00
C GLU A 2 2.48 -26.70 4.34
N ILE A 3 2.91 -26.80 3.07
CA ILE A 3 3.49 -25.68 2.33
C ILE A 3 2.46 -24.59 2.16
N LEU A 4 1.23 -24.92 1.75
CA LEU A 4 0.16 -23.95 1.58
C LEU A 4 -0.24 -23.31 2.91
N LYS A 5 -0.30 -24.11 3.97
CA LYS A 5 -0.62 -23.62 5.30
C LYS A 5 0.48 -22.67 5.80
N GLY A 6 1.75 -23.01 5.58
CA GLY A 6 2.87 -22.16 5.94
C GLY A 6 2.85 -20.82 5.21
N ARG A 7 2.49 -20.82 3.93
CA ARG A 7 2.36 -19.60 3.14
C ARG A 7 1.25 -18.71 3.68
N ARG A 8 0.11 -19.28 4.05
CA ARG A 8 -0.99 -18.50 4.64
C ARG A 8 -0.59 -17.85 5.96
N VAL A 9 0.10 -18.61 6.80
CA VAL A 9 0.56 -18.11 8.10
C VAL A 9 1.56 -16.98 7.90
N LEU A 10 2.52 -17.15 7.00
CA LEU A 10 3.51 -16.10 6.70
C LEU A 10 2.84 -14.84 6.15
N ARG A 11 1.94 -15.00 5.18
CA ARG A 11 1.22 -13.87 4.61
C ARG A 11 0.44 -13.12 5.68
N GLY A 12 -0.25 -13.84 6.55
CA GLY A 12 -1.01 -13.24 7.63
C GLY A 12 -0.13 -12.43 8.58
N LYS A 13 1.06 -12.96 8.90
CA LYS A 13 2.02 -12.25 9.76
C LYS A 13 2.52 -10.97 9.10
N VAL A 14 2.86 -11.04 7.81
CA VAL A 14 3.33 -9.88 7.07
C VAL A 14 2.26 -8.80 7.02
N ILE A 15 1.03 -9.17 6.72
CA ILE A 15 -0.10 -8.23 6.66
C ILE A 15 -0.33 -7.59 8.04
N GLU A 16 -0.30 -8.37 9.10
CA GLU A 16 -0.53 -7.85 10.44
C GLU A 16 0.59 -6.92 10.88
N GLU A 17 1.84 -7.26 10.61
CA GLU A 17 2.98 -6.39 10.90
C GLU A 17 2.90 -5.08 10.11
N ALA A 18 2.53 -5.15 8.84
CA ALA A 18 2.37 -3.97 8.01
C ALA A 18 1.22 -3.09 8.52
N ARG A 19 0.12 -3.71 8.96
CA ARG A 19 -1.01 -2.98 9.54
C ARG A 19 -0.61 -2.27 10.82
N ARG A 20 0.17 -2.93 11.65
CA ARG A 20 0.68 -2.37 12.91
C ARG A 20 1.62 -1.19 12.64
N TRP A 21 2.53 -1.35 11.70
CA TRP A 21 3.42 -0.28 11.27
C TRP A 21 2.61 0.93 10.76
N ALA A 22 1.64 0.70 9.90
CA ALA A 22 0.78 1.76 9.35
C ALA A 22 0.02 2.50 10.46
N SER A 23 -0.51 1.75 11.44
CA SER A 23 -1.25 2.32 12.56
C SER A 23 -0.39 3.22 13.44
N ASN A 24 0.91 2.98 13.47
CA ASN A 24 1.85 3.74 14.30
C ASN A 24 2.46 4.95 13.58
N LEU A 25 2.14 5.18 12.32
CA LEU A 25 2.62 6.38 11.63
C LEU A 25 2.06 7.63 12.32
N PRO A 26 2.91 8.62 12.61
CA PRO A 26 2.51 9.77 13.42
C PRO A 26 1.81 10.89 12.65
N PHE A 27 1.28 10.58 11.47
CA PHE A 27 0.60 11.57 10.63
C PHE A 27 -0.60 10.93 9.93
N LYS A 28 -1.52 11.78 9.49
CA LYS A 28 -2.69 11.36 8.72
C LYS A 28 -2.23 10.66 7.44
N SER A 29 -2.77 9.48 7.18
CA SER A 29 -2.34 8.69 6.02
C SER A 29 -3.37 7.65 5.61
N SER A 30 -3.28 7.25 4.35
CA SER A 30 -3.90 6.03 3.87
C SER A 30 -2.77 5.13 3.36
N VAL A 31 -2.79 3.86 3.77
CA VAL A 31 -1.70 2.93 3.52
C VAL A 31 -2.27 1.67 2.89
N ILE A 32 -1.76 1.30 1.72
CA ILE A 32 -2.27 0.18 0.95
C ILE A 32 -1.13 -0.78 0.63
N LEU A 33 -1.29 -2.03 1.03
CA LEU A 33 -0.37 -3.10 0.63
C LEU A 33 -0.70 -3.52 -0.79
N ILE A 34 0.31 -3.51 -1.66
CA ILE A 34 0.17 -3.97 -3.04
C ILE A 34 1.19 -5.08 -3.31
N GLY A 35 1.30 -5.51 -4.56
CA GLY A 35 2.31 -6.46 -4.98
C GLY A 35 1.99 -7.89 -4.58
N SER A 36 3.04 -8.70 -4.51
CA SER A 36 2.90 -10.14 -4.36
C SER A 36 2.25 -10.58 -3.04
N TYR A 37 2.52 -9.90 -1.94
CA TYR A 37 1.87 -10.24 -0.67
C TYR A 37 0.37 -9.91 -0.69
N ALA A 38 -0.02 -8.85 -1.39
CA ALA A 38 -1.44 -8.51 -1.54
C ALA A 38 -2.15 -9.56 -2.42
N ARG A 39 -1.52 -9.95 -3.52
CA ARG A 39 -2.08 -10.94 -4.44
C ARG A 39 -2.00 -12.38 -3.93
N GLY A 40 -1.01 -12.68 -3.09
CA GLY A 40 -0.78 -14.02 -2.57
C GLY A 40 0.23 -14.86 -3.35
N ASP A 41 0.87 -14.29 -4.39
CA ASP A 41 1.86 -14.99 -5.22
C ASP A 41 3.32 -14.68 -4.82
N PHE A 42 3.52 -14.32 -3.57
CA PHE A 42 4.84 -13.98 -3.03
C PHE A 42 5.76 -15.20 -2.90
N ASN A 43 7.06 -14.91 -2.80
CA ASN A 43 8.09 -15.89 -2.48
C ASN A 43 8.97 -15.34 -1.35
N LEU A 44 10.00 -16.12 -0.94
CA LEU A 44 10.87 -15.74 0.17
C LEU A 44 11.65 -14.44 -0.06
N TRP A 45 11.78 -14.03 -1.32
CA TRP A 45 12.55 -12.85 -1.70
C TRP A 45 11.67 -11.64 -1.99
N SER A 46 10.35 -11.79 -1.86
CA SER A 46 9.42 -10.72 -2.17
C SER A 46 9.53 -9.58 -1.16
N ASP A 47 9.51 -8.35 -1.67
CA ASP A 47 9.41 -7.16 -0.83
C ASP A 47 7.96 -6.95 -0.39
N VAL A 48 7.81 -6.20 0.68
CA VAL A 48 6.50 -5.72 1.13
C VAL A 48 6.27 -4.37 0.46
N ASP A 49 5.42 -4.34 -0.57
CA ASP A 49 5.19 -3.15 -1.38
C ASP A 49 4.03 -2.33 -0.81
N ILE A 50 4.31 -1.07 -0.51
CA ILE A 50 3.37 -0.19 0.18
C ILE A 50 3.16 1.09 -0.62
N VAL A 51 1.90 1.44 -0.87
CA VAL A 51 1.52 2.79 -1.31
C VAL A 51 1.14 3.55 -0.06
N LEU A 52 1.86 4.63 0.22
CA LEU A 52 1.60 5.48 1.38
C LEU A 52 1.12 6.85 0.90
N ILE A 53 -0.11 7.18 1.25
CA ILE A 53 -0.76 8.43 0.84
C ILE A 53 -0.80 9.36 2.04
N ALA A 54 -0.16 10.52 1.93
CA ALA A 54 -0.12 11.52 2.98
C ALA A 54 0.26 12.88 2.40
N GLU A 55 0.00 13.95 3.15
CA GLU A 55 0.49 15.26 2.78
C GLU A 55 1.99 15.31 3.06
N LEU A 56 2.78 15.04 2.02
CA LEU A 56 4.21 14.89 2.10
C LEU A 56 4.91 16.03 1.39
N GLN A 57 6.20 16.20 1.70
CA GLN A 57 7.00 17.21 1.02
C GLN A 57 7.08 16.90 -0.48
N GLU A 58 7.25 17.94 -1.29
CA GLU A 58 7.24 17.79 -2.74
C GLU A 58 8.42 16.98 -3.27
N ASN A 59 9.58 17.07 -2.62
CA ASN A 59 10.78 16.35 -3.05
C ASN A 59 10.66 14.87 -2.70
N PRO A 60 10.60 13.95 -3.69
CA PRO A 60 10.45 12.51 -3.43
C PRO A 60 11.56 11.92 -2.56
N LEU A 61 12.78 12.41 -2.69
CA LEU A 61 13.91 11.92 -1.88
C LEU A 61 13.71 12.28 -0.41
N GLU A 62 13.23 13.49 -0.13
CA GLU A 62 12.95 13.92 1.22
C GLU A 62 11.78 13.16 1.83
N ARG A 63 10.80 12.77 1.01
CA ARG A 63 9.68 11.95 1.45
C ARG A 63 10.17 10.63 2.01
N LEU A 64 11.05 9.94 1.28
CA LEU A 64 11.59 8.65 1.71
C LEU A 64 12.41 8.77 2.99
N LYS A 65 13.14 9.85 3.15
CA LYS A 65 13.94 10.10 4.36
C LYS A 65 13.09 10.34 5.59
N SER A 66 11.90 10.90 5.41
CA SER A 66 11.02 11.24 6.53
C SER A 66 10.14 10.06 6.98
N ILE A 67 10.15 8.96 6.25
CA ILE A 67 9.33 7.80 6.54
C ILE A 67 10.21 6.66 7.02
N ASP A 68 10.06 6.30 8.30
CA ASP A 68 10.76 5.17 8.87
C ASP A 68 9.95 3.90 8.60
N HIS A 69 10.59 2.87 8.05
CA HIS A 69 9.92 1.61 7.72
C HIS A 69 10.82 0.42 7.97
N PRO A 70 10.25 -0.77 8.20
CA PRO A 70 11.04 -1.97 8.41
C PRO A 70 11.87 -2.35 7.19
N PRO A 71 12.95 -3.12 7.38
CA PRO A 71 13.69 -3.70 6.27
C PRO A 71 12.77 -4.56 5.39
N GLY A 72 13.06 -4.60 4.10
CA GLY A 72 12.28 -5.39 3.16
C GLY A 72 10.98 -4.72 2.71
N TYR A 73 10.73 -3.50 3.14
CA TYR A 73 9.59 -2.71 2.67
C TYR A 73 10.03 -1.80 1.52
N GLU A 74 9.21 -1.77 0.49
CA GLU A 74 9.34 -0.80 -0.59
C GLU A 74 8.14 0.15 -0.50
N VAL A 75 8.39 1.37 -0.04
CA VAL A 75 7.35 2.36 0.19
C VAL A 75 7.29 3.35 -0.96
N ILE A 76 6.11 3.52 -1.53
CA ILE A 76 5.85 4.47 -2.61
C ILE A 76 5.04 5.62 -2.00
N PRO A 77 5.69 6.76 -1.69
CA PRO A 77 5.03 7.88 -1.03
C PRO A 77 4.36 8.80 -2.05
N LEU A 78 3.07 9.02 -1.88
CA LEU A 78 2.27 9.88 -2.77
C LEU A 78 1.43 10.82 -1.93
N THR A 79 1.23 12.05 -2.44
CA THR A 79 0.22 12.91 -1.87
C THR A 79 -1.18 12.45 -2.32
N PRO A 80 -2.25 12.83 -1.62
CA PRO A 80 -3.60 12.50 -2.07
C PRO A 80 -3.88 12.96 -3.50
N LYS A 81 -3.41 14.14 -3.84
CA LYS A 81 -3.57 14.69 -5.19
C LYS A 81 -2.83 13.86 -6.23
N GLU A 82 -1.60 13.46 -5.93
CA GLU A 82 -0.82 12.61 -6.82
C GLU A 82 -1.48 11.26 -7.03
N PHE A 83 -1.95 10.65 -5.96
CA PHE A 83 -2.62 9.35 -6.05
C PHE A 83 -3.87 9.45 -6.93
N LEU A 84 -4.70 10.47 -6.71
CA LEU A 84 -5.89 10.68 -7.50
C LEU A 84 -5.57 10.89 -8.98
N THR A 85 -4.54 11.68 -9.27
CA THR A 85 -4.08 11.93 -10.64
C THR A 85 -3.65 10.63 -11.31
N LEU A 86 -2.84 9.81 -10.61
CA LEU A 86 -2.41 8.51 -11.12
C LEU A 86 -3.58 7.59 -11.37
N LEU A 87 -4.56 7.59 -10.48
CA LEU A 87 -5.74 6.75 -10.61
C LEU A 87 -6.57 7.15 -11.85
N ARG A 88 -6.77 8.44 -12.06
CA ARG A 88 -7.50 8.97 -13.22
C ARG A 88 -6.79 8.63 -14.53
N LYS A 89 -5.47 8.63 -14.53
CA LYS A 89 -4.67 8.27 -15.69
C LYS A 89 -4.50 6.76 -15.88
N ARG A 90 -5.12 5.96 -15.02
CA ARG A 90 -5.01 4.50 -15.04
C ARG A 90 -3.57 4.02 -14.91
N ASN A 91 -2.77 4.71 -14.10
CA ASN A 91 -1.42 4.26 -13.78
C ASN A 91 -1.46 2.89 -13.10
N PRO A 92 -0.62 1.93 -13.52
CA PRO A 92 -0.68 0.56 -13.00
C PRO A 92 -0.58 0.45 -11.47
N ILE A 93 0.23 1.28 -10.82
CA ILE A 93 0.38 1.25 -9.37
C ILE A 93 -0.93 1.64 -8.68
N ALA A 94 -1.55 2.73 -9.14
CA ALA A 94 -2.81 3.20 -8.56
C ALA A 94 -3.95 2.21 -8.84
N VAL A 95 -4.02 1.68 -10.05
CA VAL A 95 -5.03 0.67 -10.41
C VAL A 95 -4.86 -0.59 -9.57
N GLU A 96 -3.62 -1.07 -9.41
CA GLU A 96 -3.36 -2.24 -8.58
C GLU A 96 -3.77 -1.98 -7.13
N ALA A 97 -3.44 -0.82 -6.59
CA ALA A 97 -3.80 -0.47 -5.21
C ALA A 97 -5.32 -0.55 -4.99
N MET A 98 -6.10 -0.08 -5.94
CA MET A 98 -7.56 -0.07 -5.80
C MET A 98 -8.21 -1.40 -6.17
N SER A 99 -7.59 -2.20 -7.03
CA SER A 99 -8.15 -3.49 -7.49
C SER A 99 -7.80 -4.65 -6.58
N ASN A 100 -6.52 -4.78 -6.21
CA ASN A 100 -6.00 -5.93 -5.47
C ASN A 100 -5.35 -5.55 -4.15
N GLY A 101 -5.23 -4.26 -3.86
CA GLY A 101 -4.58 -3.79 -2.65
C GLY A 101 -5.33 -4.13 -1.39
N ILE A 102 -4.59 -4.28 -0.31
CA ILE A 102 -5.15 -4.48 1.02
C ILE A 102 -4.97 -3.18 1.78
N ILE A 103 -6.09 -2.56 2.15
CA ILE A 103 -6.05 -1.29 2.88
C ILE A 103 -5.66 -1.56 4.33
N LEU A 104 -4.51 -1.02 4.73
CA LEU A 104 -3.99 -1.19 6.08
C LEU A 104 -4.42 -0.06 7.01
N ARG A 105 -4.60 1.13 6.46
CA ARG A 105 -5.06 2.34 7.17
C ARG A 105 -5.70 3.27 6.14
N ASP A 106 -6.78 3.97 6.51
CA ASP A 106 -7.54 4.73 5.53
C ASP A 106 -8.07 6.06 6.05
N ASP A 107 -7.18 6.94 6.45
CA ASP A 107 -7.56 8.27 6.98
C ASP A 107 -8.13 9.20 5.91
N TYR A 108 -7.76 9.00 4.64
CA TYR A 108 -8.25 9.81 3.52
C TYR A 108 -9.48 9.22 2.84
N ASN A 109 -9.95 8.06 3.34
CA ASN A 109 -11.16 7.44 2.84
C ASN A 109 -11.08 7.06 1.36
N VAL A 110 -9.96 6.41 0.99
CA VAL A 110 -9.71 6.00 -0.39
C VAL A 110 -10.72 4.96 -0.86
N LYS A 111 -11.39 4.25 0.06
CA LYS A 111 -12.46 3.32 -0.29
C LYS A 111 -13.58 3.99 -1.07
N LYS A 112 -13.86 5.26 -0.80
CA LYS A 112 -14.88 6.01 -1.54
C LYS A 112 -14.42 6.32 -2.95
N LEU A 113 -13.12 6.52 -3.15
CA LEU A 113 -12.57 6.75 -4.49
C LEU A 113 -12.79 5.56 -5.40
N LEU A 114 -12.69 4.35 -4.85
CA LEU A 114 -12.94 3.12 -5.61
C LEU A 114 -14.31 3.15 -6.26
N LYS A 115 -15.32 3.59 -5.52
CA LYS A 115 -16.71 3.62 -6.02
C LYS A 115 -16.91 4.64 -7.14
N HIS A 116 -16.16 5.73 -7.14
CA HIS A 116 -16.33 6.81 -8.11
C HIS A 116 -15.38 6.71 -9.30
N GLU A 117 -14.11 6.42 -9.04
CA GLU A 117 -13.06 6.49 -10.07
C GLU A 117 -12.86 5.17 -10.81
N MET A 118 -13.25 4.05 -10.24
CA MET A 118 -13.07 2.73 -10.83
C MET A 118 -14.31 2.18 -11.49
N LYS A 119 -15.43 2.89 -11.46
CA LYS A 119 -16.64 2.47 -12.13
C LYS A 119 -16.42 2.47 -13.65
N PRO A 120 -16.99 1.47 -14.39
CA PRO A 120 -16.97 1.53 -15.84
C PRO A 120 -17.72 2.78 -16.33
N PRO A 121 -17.31 3.34 -17.45
CA PRO A 121 -17.97 4.50 -18.00
C PRO A 121 -19.43 4.24 -18.39
#